data_d0f9cd84ad21565507ff46f35822bab2
#
_entry.id   d0f9cd84ad21565507ff46f35822bab2
#
_cell.length_a   1.000
_cell.length_b   1.000
_cell.length_c   1.000
_cell.angle_alpha   90.00
_cell.angle_beta   90.00
_cell.angle_gamma   90.00
#
_symmetry.space_group_name_H-M   'P 1'
#
loop_
_entity.id
_entity.type
_entity.pdbx_description
1 polymer ?
#
loop_
_entity_poly.entity_id
_entity_poly.type
_entity_poly.pdbx_seq_one_letter_code
_entity_poly.pdbx_strand_id
1 'polypeptide(L)'
;MIRSNHYEAAFEAYLRGRGVAVIPIDEAKRSHLGDGPVKSADFIIVGPDTSKLVVDVKGRKFPSGSGERPNVTWQNWAEEEDIDALGRWAVEFGSSFRGVLAFAYQIQPPFALPPTTPDVFTFRADVYLMRGVDVSVYRRHMRPRSKSWKTVHLPADAFRRIVRPFSEFLVPARFTAEGAEGAEKASVR
;
A
#
# COMPACT_ATOMS: atom_id res chain seq x y z
N MET A 1 -18.28 -0.01 13.06
CA MET A 1 -17.03 -0.02 13.84
C MET A 1 -16.36 1.33 13.65
N ILE A 2 -16.10 2.08 14.73
CA ILE A 2 -15.37 3.36 14.65
C ILE A 2 -13.88 2.96 14.69
N ARG A 3 -13.16 3.12 13.57
CA ARG A 3 -11.71 2.89 13.55
C ARG A 3 -11.03 3.95 14.43
N SER A 4 -10.20 3.51 15.34
CA SER A 4 -9.39 4.39 16.19
C SER A 4 -8.32 5.13 15.41
N ASN A 5 -7.88 4.54 14.29
CA ASN A 5 -6.85 5.09 13.41
C ASN A 5 -7.48 5.94 12.29
N HIS A 6 -7.28 7.26 12.35
CA HIS A 6 -7.85 8.20 11.39
C HIS A 6 -7.27 8.02 9.96
N TYR A 7 -6.07 7.47 9.80
CA TYR A 7 -5.47 7.18 8.48
C TYR A 7 -6.21 6.08 7.75
N GLU A 8 -6.57 5.00 8.45
CA GLU A 8 -7.37 3.90 7.89
C GLU A 8 -8.78 4.38 7.58
N ALA A 9 -9.38 5.21 8.46
CA ALA A 9 -10.70 5.77 8.22
C ALA A 9 -10.70 6.68 6.96
N ALA A 10 -9.65 7.49 6.77
CA ALA A 10 -9.49 8.32 5.58
C ALA A 10 -9.28 7.47 4.31
N PHE A 11 -8.49 6.40 4.42
CA PHE A 11 -8.24 5.48 3.30
C PHE A 11 -9.52 4.72 2.91
N GLU A 12 -10.28 4.23 3.87
CA GLU A 12 -11.58 3.58 3.62
C GLU A 12 -12.56 4.55 2.94
N ALA A 13 -12.65 5.80 3.43
CA ALA A 13 -13.51 6.82 2.83
C ALA A 13 -13.05 7.18 1.40
N TYR A 14 -11.75 7.24 1.14
CA TYR A 14 -11.18 7.44 -0.18
C TYR A 14 -11.59 6.33 -1.16
N LEU A 15 -11.55 5.06 -0.76
CA LEU A 15 -11.98 3.92 -1.59
C LEU A 15 -13.48 3.95 -1.84
N ARG A 16 -14.28 4.17 -0.80
CA ARG A 16 -15.75 4.26 -0.90
C ARG A 16 -16.19 5.39 -1.80
N GLY A 17 -15.54 6.55 -1.73
CA GLY A 17 -15.79 7.70 -2.60
C GLY A 17 -15.52 7.44 -4.09
N ARG A 18 -14.76 6.37 -4.40
CA ARG A 18 -14.51 5.87 -5.76
C ARG A 18 -15.39 4.69 -6.16
N GLY A 19 -16.34 4.29 -5.32
CA GLY A 19 -17.19 3.13 -5.59
C GLY A 19 -16.46 1.79 -5.51
N VAL A 20 -15.27 1.74 -4.86
CA VAL A 20 -14.48 0.52 -4.72
C VAL A 20 -15.02 -0.32 -3.57
N ALA A 21 -15.31 -1.59 -3.84
CA ALA A 21 -15.70 -2.54 -2.80
C ALA A 21 -14.50 -2.87 -1.91
N VAL A 22 -14.64 -2.58 -0.62
CA VAL A 22 -13.60 -2.74 0.39
C VAL A 22 -14.13 -3.47 1.61
N ILE A 23 -13.38 -4.46 2.07
CA ILE A 23 -13.67 -5.25 3.27
C ILE A 23 -12.64 -4.88 4.32
N PRO A 24 -13.03 -4.18 5.40
CA PRO A 24 -12.14 -3.92 6.52
C PRO A 24 -11.93 -5.19 7.35
N ILE A 25 -10.71 -5.41 7.81
CA ILE A 25 -10.33 -6.53 8.67
C ILE A 25 -10.17 -6.02 10.11
N ASP A 26 -10.51 -6.84 11.08
CA ASP A 26 -10.30 -6.55 12.50
C ASP A 26 -8.89 -7.00 12.89
N GLU A 27 -7.97 -6.04 13.03
CA GLU A 27 -6.58 -6.31 13.43
C GLU A 27 -6.41 -6.87 14.84
N ALA A 28 -7.41 -6.69 15.71
CA ALA A 28 -7.35 -7.23 17.07
C ALA A 28 -7.35 -8.76 17.08
N LYS A 29 -7.72 -9.38 15.98
CA LYS A 29 -7.74 -10.84 15.81
C LYS A 29 -6.59 -11.26 14.91
N ARG A 30 -5.56 -11.89 15.48
CA ARG A 30 -4.56 -12.58 14.67
C ARG A 30 -5.24 -13.68 13.86
N SER A 31 -5.05 -13.63 12.57
CA SER A 31 -5.52 -14.68 11.67
C SER A 31 -4.55 -15.86 11.69
N HIS A 32 -5.06 -17.06 11.44
CA HIS A 32 -4.24 -18.26 11.29
C HIS A 32 -4.22 -18.67 9.82
N LEU A 33 -3.02 -18.81 9.25
CA LEU A 33 -2.77 -19.57 8.04
C LEU A 33 -2.26 -20.95 8.44
N GLY A 34 -2.29 -21.93 7.54
CA GLY A 34 -2.05 -23.34 7.85
C GLY A 34 -0.81 -23.65 8.69
N ASP A 35 0.21 -22.80 8.67
CA ASP A 35 1.48 -22.93 9.39
C ASP A 35 1.59 -22.04 10.65
N GLY A 36 0.52 -21.32 11.04
CA GLY A 36 0.49 -20.58 12.29
C GLY A 36 -0.13 -19.18 12.22
N PRO A 37 0.01 -18.39 13.31
CA PRO A 37 -0.56 -17.05 13.36
C PRO A 37 0.16 -16.10 12.42
N VAL A 38 -0.62 -15.28 11.72
CA VAL A 38 -0.14 -14.25 10.81
C VAL A 38 -0.76 -12.92 11.20
N LYS A 39 0.01 -11.83 11.10
CA LYS A 39 -0.52 -10.48 11.27
C LYS A 39 -1.62 -10.23 10.25
N SER A 40 -2.76 -9.68 10.69
CA SER A 40 -3.86 -9.33 9.80
C SER A 40 -3.49 -8.12 8.95
N ALA A 41 -4.01 -8.07 7.73
CA ALA A 41 -4.02 -6.85 6.93
C ALA A 41 -5.15 -5.93 7.39
N ASP A 42 -5.15 -4.67 6.93
CA ASP A 42 -6.22 -3.71 7.25
C ASP A 42 -7.43 -3.86 6.35
N PHE A 43 -7.20 -4.18 5.06
CA PHE A 43 -8.26 -4.24 4.07
C PHE A 43 -8.05 -5.34 3.03
N ILE A 44 -9.18 -5.87 2.55
CA ILE A 44 -9.26 -6.63 1.31
C ILE A 44 -10.07 -5.79 0.31
N ILE A 45 -9.53 -5.61 -0.89
CA ILE A 45 -10.20 -4.94 -1.99
C ILE A 45 -10.51 -5.98 -3.06
N VAL A 46 -11.78 -6.10 -3.43
CA VAL A 46 -12.25 -7.06 -4.44
C VAL A 46 -13.34 -6.42 -5.29
N GLY A 47 -13.36 -6.74 -6.56
CA GLY A 47 -14.42 -6.31 -7.46
C GLY A 47 -14.21 -6.87 -8.88
N PRO A 48 -15.26 -6.93 -9.70
CA PRO A 48 -15.16 -7.47 -11.05
C PRO A 48 -14.22 -6.66 -11.94
N ASP A 49 -14.23 -5.33 -11.75
CA ASP A 49 -13.46 -4.37 -12.56
C ASP A 49 -12.31 -3.74 -11.79
N THR A 50 -11.92 -4.32 -10.65
CA THR A 50 -10.80 -3.83 -9.83
C THR A 50 -9.78 -4.93 -9.60
N SER A 51 -8.53 -4.53 -9.39
CA SER A 51 -7.50 -5.45 -8.89
C SER A 51 -7.92 -6.04 -7.54
N LYS A 52 -7.57 -7.29 -7.30
CA LYS A 52 -7.74 -7.94 -6.00
C LYS A 52 -6.52 -7.64 -5.13
N LEU A 53 -6.72 -6.93 -4.03
CA LEU A 53 -5.62 -6.45 -3.19
C LEU A 53 -5.82 -6.87 -1.74
N VAL A 54 -4.72 -7.17 -1.08
CA VAL A 54 -4.60 -7.21 0.37
C VAL A 54 -3.75 -6.00 0.76
N VAL A 55 -4.29 -5.14 1.62
CA VAL A 55 -3.71 -3.81 1.88
C VAL A 55 -3.44 -3.60 3.36
N ASP A 56 -2.28 -3.08 3.67
CA ASP A 56 -1.89 -2.56 4.98
C ASP A 56 -1.61 -1.06 4.86
N VAL A 57 -2.23 -0.25 5.73
CA VAL A 57 -2.19 1.21 5.68
C VAL A 57 -1.15 1.76 6.64
N LYS A 58 -0.18 2.48 6.11
CA LYS A 58 0.87 3.17 6.89
C LYS A 58 0.59 4.67 6.93
N GLY A 59 -0.01 5.13 8.05
CA GLY A 59 -0.28 6.54 8.29
C GLY A 59 0.99 7.34 8.56
N ARG A 60 1.14 8.51 7.95
CA ARG A 60 2.30 9.41 8.11
C ARG A 60 1.88 10.87 8.04
N LYS A 61 2.49 11.72 8.86
CA LYS A 61 2.40 13.17 8.69
C LYS A 61 3.43 13.64 7.66
N PHE A 62 3.05 14.59 6.83
CA PHE A 62 3.97 15.22 5.87
C PHE A 62 3.69 16.72 5.73
N PRO A 63 4.69 17.58 5.96
CA PRO A 63 5.98 17.30 6.56
C PRO A 63 5.86 16.69 7.96
N SER A 64 6.89 15.97 8.43
CA SER A 64 6.90 15.37 9.76
C SER A 64 7.79 16.14 10.73
N GLY A 65 7.57 15.95 12.02
CA GLY A 65 8.29 16.66 13.10
C GLY A 65 7.60 17.94 13.51
N SER A 66 8.10 18.54 14.60
CA SER A 66 7.64 19.82 15.15
C SER A 66 8.82 20.79 15.16
N GLY A 67 8.56 22.07 14.87
CA GLY A 67 9.55 23.14 14.94
C GLY A 67 9.76 23.89 13.63
N GLU A 68 10.75 24.79 13.63
CA GLU A 68 11.02 25.72 12.52
C GLU A 68 11.53 25.02 11.24
N ARG A 69 12.02 23.78 11.36
CA ARG A 69 12.55 23.00 10.23
C ARG A 69 11.89 21.63 10.15
N PRO A 70 10.66 21.54 9.62
CA PRO A 70 9.98 20.27 9.49
C PRO A 70 10.74 19.34 8.52
N ASN A 71 10.68 18.03 8.79
CA ASN A 71 11.28 17.03 7.92
C ASN A 71 10.38 16.81 6.69
N VAL A 72 10.87 17.20 5.52
CA VAL A 72 10.20 17.04 4.22
C VAL A 72 10.51 15.72 3.52
N THR A 73 10.97 14.72 4.26
CA THR A 73 11.18 13.38 3.72
C THR A 73 9.90 12.56 3.79
N TRP A 74 9.50 11.97 2.67
CA TRP A 74 8.39 11.02 2.60
C TRP A 74 8.74 9.76 3.38
N GLN A 75 8.22 9.63 4.60
CA GLN A 75 8.45 8.45 5.43
C GLN A 75 7.76 7.24 4.83
N ASN A 76 8.52 6.18 4.58
CA ASN A 76 8.03 4.99 3.87
C ASN A 76 8.40 3.67 4.58
N TRP A 77 8.70 3.73 5.88
CA TRP A 77 9.07 2.56 6.66
C TRP A 77 7.84 1.73 7.07
N ALA A 78 8.07 0.41 7.21
CA ALA A 78 7.13 -0.58 7.72
C ALA A 78 7.86 -1.56 8.64
N GLU A 79 7.15 -2.39 9.37
CA GLU A 79 7.71 -3.54 10.08
C GLU A 79 7.99 -4.68 9.08
N GLU A 80 9.02 -5.49 9.35
CA GLU A 80 9.29 -6.68 8.54
C GLU A 80 8.10 -7.64 8.54
N GLU A 81 7.42 -7.77 9.69
CA GLU A 81 6.23 -8.60 9.85
C GLU A 81 5.08 -8.15 8.93
N ASP A 82 4.91 -6.85 8.68
CA ASP A 82 3.90 -6.34 7.73
C ASP A 82 4.17 -6.84 6.31
N ILE A 83 5.45 -6.76 5.90
CA ILE A 83 5.88 -7.19 4.57
C ILE A 83 5.67 -8.69 4.38
N ASP A 84 6.02 -9.47 5.40
CA ASP A 84 5.87 -10.93 5.36
C ASP A 84 4.40 -11.33 5.37
N ALA A 85 3.60 -10.72 6.23
CA ALA A 85 2.16 -10.99 6.31
C ALA A 85 1.44 -10.70 5.00
N LEU A 86 1.65 -9.51 4.41
CA LEU A 86 1.03 -9.14 3.13
C LEU A 86 1.42 -10.10 2.00
N GLY A 87 2.70 -10.52 1.97
CA GLY A 87 3.17 -11.49 0.98
C GLY A 87 2.49 -12.85 1.15
N ARG A 88 2.36 -13.34 2.38
CA ARG A 88 1.68 -14.61 2.70
C ARG A 88 0.20 -14.56 2.36
N TRP A 89 -0.50 -13.49 2.73
CA TRP A 89 -1.91 -13.28 2.41
C TRP A 89 -2.17 -13.27 0.91
N ALA A 90 -1.32 -12.59 0.13
CA ALA A 90 -1.46 -12.57 -1.32
C ALA A 90 -1.31 -13.96 -1.95
N VAL A 91 -0.39 -14.78 -1.43
CA VAL A 91 -0.21 -16.17 -1.88
C VAL A 91 -1.42 -17.03 -1.51
N GLU A 92 -1.91 -16.92 -0.27
CA GLU A 92 -3.02 -17.71 0.24
C GLU A 92 -4.33 -17.45 -0.49
N PHE A 93 -4.60 -16.18 -0.83
CA PHE A 93 -5.78 -15.80 -1.61
C PHE A 93 -5.64 -16.14 -3.11
N GLY A 94 -4.47 -16.54 -3.55
CA GLY A 94 -4.19 -17.00 -4.91
C GLY A 94 -3.63 -15.93 -5.84
N SER A 95 -3.18 -16.35 -7.02
CA SER A 95 -2.38 -15.56 -7.97
C SER A 95 -3.03 -14.28 -8.47
N SER A 96 -4.34 -14.13 -8.31
CA SER A 96 -5.05 -12.90 -8.68
C SER A 96 -4.93 -11.79 -7.63
N PHE A 97 -4.47 -12.10 -6.40
CA PHE A 97 -4.28 -11.12 -5.34
C PHE A 97 -2.86 -10.57 -5.30
N ARG A 98 -2.74 -9.29 -4.92
CA ARG A 98 -1.47 -8.61 -4.68
C ARG A 98 -1.47 -7.99 -3.29
N GLY A 99 -0.35 -8.07 -2.59
CA GLY A 99 -0.12 -7.32 -1.35
C GLY A 99 0.35 -5.91 -1.67
N VAL A 100 -0.27 -4.90 -1.05
CA VAL A 100 0.09 -3.49 -1.25
C VAL A 100 0.23 -2.78 0.08
N LEU A 101 1.35 -2.10 0.29
CA LEU A 101 1.50 -1.09 1.34
C LEU A 101 0.88 0.21 0.85
N ALA A 102 -0.15 0.69 1.55
CA ALA A 102 -0.79 1.97 1.30
C ALA A 102 -0.25 3.03 2.26
N PHE A 103 0.42 4.03 1.76
CA PHE A 103 0.88 5.17 2.53
C PHE A 103 -0.16 6.28 2.47
N ALA A 104 -0.80 6.55 3.61
CA ALA A 104 -1.72 7.68 3.79
C ALA A 104 -0.97 8.84 4.44
N TYR A 105 -0.56 9.81 3.64
CA TYR A 105 0.16 11.00 4.13
C TYR A 105 -0.83 12.10 4.49
N GLN A 106 -0.96 12.42 5.78
CA GLN A 106 -1.68 13.60 6.23
C GLN A 106 -0.82 14.84 5.99
N ILE A 107 -1.29 15.72 5.12
CA ILE A 107 -0.57 16.93 4.72
C ILE A 107 -0.73 17.99 5.79
N GLN A 108 0.39 18.43 6.35
CA GLN A 108 0.43 19.40 7.45
C GLN A 108 0.62 20.83 6.91
N PRO A 109 -0.19 21.81 7.34
CA PRO A 109 0.04 23.21 7.02
C PRO A 109 1.42 23.69 7.51
N PRO A 110 2.06 24.66 6.84
CA PRO A 110 1.59 25.38 5.64
C PRO A 110 1.87 24.68 4.32
N PHE A 111 2.32 23.41 4.33
CA PHE A 111 2.64 22.68 3.10
C PHE A 111 1.36 22.44 2.29
N ALA A 112 1.44 22.68 0.98
CA ALA A 112 0.37 22.43 0.03
C ALA A 112 0.88 21.61 -1.15
N LEU A 113 0.05 20.67 -1.61
CA LEU A 113 0.35 19.89 -2.81
C LEU A 113 -0.06 20.65 -4.07
N PRO A 114 0.66 20.47 -5.21
CA PRO A 114 0.19 20.98 -6.49
C PRO A 114 -1.23 20.51 -6.80
N PRO A 115 -2.10 21.37 -7.39
CA PRO A 115 -3.49 21.01 -7.68
C PRO A 115 -3.67 19.77 -8.57
N THR A 116 -2.68 19.49 -9.41
CA THR A 116 -2.67 18.33 -10.32
C THR A 116 -2.18 17.04 -9.67
N THR A 117 -1.86 17.07 -8.36
CA THR A 117 -1.38 15.87 -7.66
C THR A 117 -2.48 14.81 -7.58
N PRO A 118 -2.28 13.59 -8.15
CA PRO A 118 -3.28 12.55 -8.10
C PRO A 118 -3.46 12.01 -6.68
N ASP A 119 -4.67 11.51 -6.39
CA ASP A 119 -5.03 10.86 -5.13
C ASP A 119 -4.89 11.73 -3.88
N VAL A 120 -5.07 13.04 -4.04
CA VAL A 120 -5.33 13.94 -2.92
C VAL A 120 -6.79 13.79 -2.51
N PHE A 121 -7.03 13.59 -1.22
CA PHE A 121 -8.37 13.34 -0.68
C PHE A 121 -8.56 14.11 0.63
N THR A 122 -9.66 14.84 0.73
CA THR A 122 -10.03 15.52 1.98
C THR A 122 -10.97 14.63 2.78
N PHE A 123 -10.59 14.33 4.01
CA PHE A 123 -11.41 13.58 4.95
C PHE A 123 -11.53 14.36 6.24
N ARG A 124 -12.78 14.72 6.61
CA ARG A 124 -13.08 15.68 7.68
C ARG A 124 -12.38 17.02 7.36
N ALA A 125 -11.54 17.53 8.26
CA ALA A 125 -10.80 18.78 8.05
C ALA A 125 -9.37 18.57 7.53
N ASP A 126 -8.93 17.33 7.32
CA ASP A 126 -7.55 16.98 6.98
C ASP A 126 -7.42 16.62 5.51
N VAL A 127 -6.28 16.96 4.93
CA VAL A 127 -5.90 16.61 3.55
C VAL A 127 -4.95 15.42 3.57
N TYR A 128 -5.25 14.40 2.78
CA TYR A 128 -4.45 13.18 2.66
C TYR A 128 -3.96 12.99 1.22
N LEU A 129 -2.76 12.44 1.10
CA LEU A 129 -2.20 11.96 -0.16
C LEU A 129 -2.08 10.45 -0.08
N MET A 130 -2.76 9.72 -0.99
CA MET A 130 -2.77 8.26 -1.01
C MET A 130 -1.74 7.74 -2.01
N ARG A 131 -0.80 6.94 -1.51
CA ARG A 131 0.27 6.33 -2.32
C ARG A 131 0.32 4.84 -2.04
N GLY A 132 0.80 4.06 -3.02
CA GLY A 132 0.96 2.62 -2.89
C GLY A 132 2.32 2.13 -3.34
N VAL A 133 2.74 1.00 -2.76
CA VAL A 133 3.87 0.20 -3.22
C VAL A 133 3.49 -1.26 -3.13
N ASP A 134 3.68 -2.00 -4.23
CA ASP A 134 3.53 -3.46 -4.24
C ASP A 134 4.52 -4.10 -3.27
N VAL A 135 4.06 -5.01 -2.42
CA VAL A 135 4.87 -5.61 -1.36
C VAL A 135 6.04 -6.41 -1.92
N SER A 136 5.89 -7.05 -3.08
CA SER A 136 6.97 -7.80 -3.71
C SER A 136 8.08 -6.88 -4.23
N VAL A 137 7.70 -5.71 -4.72
CA VAL A 137 8.63 -4.65 -5.15
C VAL A 137 9.29 -4.02 -3.94
N TYR A 138 8.53 -3.71 -2.89
CA TYR A 138 9.05 -3.17 -1.64
C TYR A 138 10.12 -4.10 -1.04
N ARG A 139 9.83 -5.41 -0.94
CA ARG A 139 10.74 -6.45 -0.42
C ARG A 139 12.08 -6.50 -1.17
N ARG A 140 12.07 -6.37 -2.49
CA ARG A 140 13.30 -6.38 -3.30
C ARG A 140 14.23 -5.20 -3.05
N HIS A 141 13.68 -4.06 -2.64
CA HIS A 141 14.42 -2.80 -2.52
C HIS A 141 14.60 -2.31 -1.08
N MET A 142 13.92 -2.96 -0.11
CA MET A 142 13.97 -2.53 1.29
C MET A 142 15.38 -2.66 1.89
N ARG A 143 15.63 -1.83 2.89
CA ARG A 143 16.86 -1.83 3.72
C ARG A 143 16.46 -1.78 5.19
N PRO A 144 17.26 -2.37 6.08
CA PRO A 144 17.05 -2.23 7.52
C PRO A 144 17.07 -0.76 7.93
N ARG A 145 16.07 -0.34 8.70
CA ARG A 145 15.98 0.99 9.32
C ARG A 145 16.37 0.93 10.79
N SER A 146 15.83 -0.02 11.54
CA SER A 146 16.13 -0.26 12.93
C SER A 146 16.10 -1.77 13.20
N LYS A 147 17.25 -2.32 13.67
CA LYS A 147 17.35 -3.73 14.04
C LYS A 147 16.53 -4.05 15.29
N SER A 148 16.53 -3.16 16.29
CA SER A 148 15.79 -3.34 17.54
C SER A 148 14.28 -3.33 17.35
N TRP A 149 13.79 -2.56 16.39
CA TRP A 149 12.36 -2.41 16.07
C TRP A 149 11.92 -3.23 14.86
N LYS A 150 12.83 -4.02 14.30
CA LYS A 150 12.58 -4.84 13.10
C LYS A 150 11.85 -4.05 12.01
N THR A 151 12.28 -2.80 11.78
CA THR A 151 11.69 -1.94 10.76
C THR A 151 12.60 -1.81 9.55
N VAL A 152 11.98 -1.73 8.39
CA VAL A 152 12.61 -1.57 7.08
C VAL A 152 12.09 -0.31 6.39
N HIS A 153 12.85 0.19 5.43
CA HIS A 153 12.46 1.33 4.62
C HIS A 153 13.00 1.20 3.20
N LEU A 154 12.46 1.98 2.29
CA LEU A 154 13.04 2.16 0.97
C LEU A 154 13.98 3.38 0.98
N PRO A 155 15.19 3.30 0.40
CA PRO A 155 15.99 4.48 0.11
C PRO A 155 15.19 5.50 -0.68
N ALA A 156 15.40 6.80 -0.43
CA ALA A 156 14.55 7.87 -0.98
C ALA A 156 14.47 7.86 -2.52
N ASP A 157 15.58 7.54 -3.18
CA ASP A 157 15.64 7.41 -4.65
C ASP A 157 14.87 6.19 -5.15
N ALA A 158 14.96 5.05 -4.47
CA ALA A 158 14.19 3.86 -4.78
C ALA A 158 12.69 4.12 -4.57
N PHE A 159 12.31 4.74 -3.45
CA PHE A 159 10.92 5.07 -3.16
C PHE A 159 10.32 5.96 -4.26
N ARG A 160 11.01 7.02 -4.68
CA ARG A 160 10.55 7.90 -5.76
C ARG A 160 10.32 7.18 -7.10
N ARG A 161 11.12 6.15 -7.40
CA ARG A 161 10.97 5.37 -8.64
C ARG A 161 9.80 4.40 -8.61
N ILE A 162 9.49 3.82 -7.45
CA ILE A 162 8.54 2.69 -7.34
C ILE A 162 7.20 3.06 -6.73
N VAL A 163 7.11 4.15 -5.94
CA VAL A 163 5.84 4.62 -5.40
C VAL A 163 4.91 5.09 -6.51
N ARG A 164 3.63 4.74 -6.40
CA ARG A 164 2.60 5.12 -7.37
C ARG A 164 1.41 5.78 -6.67
N PRO A 165 0.62 6.58 -7.37
CA PRO A 165 -0.73 6.92 -6.95
C PRO A 165 -1.49 5.65 -6.59
N PHE A 166 -2.25 5.66 -5.48
CA PHE A 166 -2.94 4.43 -5.07
C PHE A 166 -4.00 3.99 -6.08
N SER A 167 -4.62 4.93 -6.79
CA SER A 167 -5.59 4.65 -7.86
C SER A 167 -5.05 3.73 -8.97
N GLU A 168 -3.75 3.74 -9.23
CA GLU A 168 -3.14 2.84 -10.22
C GLU A 168 -3.21 1.36 -9.81
N PHE A 169 -3.31 1.07 -8.50
CA PHE A 169 -3.48 -0.30 -8.01
C PHE A 169 -4.92 -0.80 -8.13
N LEU A 170 -5.88 0.09 -8.26
CA LEU A 170 -7.30 -0.26 -8.36
C LEU A 170 -7.70 -0.73 -9.77
N VAL A 171 -6.91 -0.39 -10.77
CA VAL A 171 -7.14 -0.84 -12.15
C VAL A 171 -6.58 -2.26 -12.31
N PRO A 172 -7.34 -3.22 -12.90
CA PRO A 172 -6.80 -4.54 -13.21
C PRO A 172 -5.53 -4.43 -14.03
N ALA A 173 -4.52 -5.22 -13.71
CA ALA A 173 -3.34 -5.32 -14.55
C ALA A 173 -3.81 -5.76 -15.94
N ARG A 174 -3.71 -4.88 -16.92
CA ARG A 174 -3.94 -5.28 -18.31
C ARG A 174 -2.90 -6.36 -18.61
N PHE A 175 -3.34 -7.54 -19.00
CA PHE A 175 -2.47 -8.53 -19.59
C PHE A 175 -1.88 -7.88 -20.84
N THR A 176 -0.65 -7.38 -20.76
CA THR A 176 0.12 -7.04 -21.95
C THR A 176 0.50 -8.37 -22.58
N ALA A 177 -0.18 -8.72 -23.65
CA ALA A 177 0.02 -9.95 -24.43
C ALA A 177 1.36 -9.96 -25.19
N GLU A 178 2.39 -9.31 -24.70
CA GLU A 178 3.72 -9.26 -25.33
C GLU A 178 4.65 -10.43 -24.91
N GLY A 179 4.16 -11.37 -24.08
CA GLY A 179 4.96 -12.53 -23.65
C GLY A 179 4.63 -13.86 -24.31
N ALA A 180 3.63 -13.95 -25.18
CA ALA A 180 3.13 -15.23 -25.71
C ALA A 180 3.65 -15.61 -27.12
N GLU A 181 4.33 -14.74 -27.84
CA GLU A 181 4.82 -15.05 -29.21
C GLU A 181 6.19 -15.75 -29.27
N GLY A 182 6.84 -15.99 -28.14
CA GLY A 182 8.16 -16.62 -28.09
C GLY A 182 8.19 -18.15 -27.98
N ALA A 183 7.06 -18.79 -27.67
CA ALA A 183 7.05 -20.23 -27.31
C ALA A 183 6.60 -21.18 -28.44
N GLU A 184 6.09 -20.68 -29.55
CA GLU A 184 5.52 -21.55 -30.60
C GLU A 184 6.45 -21.83 -31.80
N LYS A 185 7.69 -21.38 -31.80
CA LYS A 185 8.66 -21.63 -32.87
C LYS A 185 9.76 -22.64 -32.57
N ALA A 186 9.68 -23.39 -31.47
CA ALA A 186 10.71 -24.37 -31.08
C ALA A 186 10.27 -25.84 -31.20
N SER A 187 9.16 -26.16 -31.86
CA SER A 187 8.69 -27.55 -32.04
C SER A 187 8.32 -27.90 -33.47
N VAL A 188 9.22 -27.63 -34.42
CA VAL A 188 9.25 -28.34 -35.72
C VAL A 188 10.68 -28.29 -36.25
N ARG A 189 11.47 -29.27 -35.91
CA ARG A 189 12.51 -29.89 -36.75
C ARG A 189 13.03 -31.16 -36.10
#